data_7a5b5a77146d4b64381dd48f1b5262c2
#
_entry.id   7a5b5a77146d4b64381dd48f1b5262c2
#
_cell.length_a   1.000
_cell.length_b   1.000
_cell.length_c   1.000
_cell.angle_alpha   90.00
_cell.angle_beta   90.00
_cell.angle_gamma   90.00
#
_symmetry.space_group_name_H-M   'P 1'
#
loop_
_entity.id
_entity.type
_entity.pdbx_description
1 polymer ?
#
loop_
_entity_poly.entity_id
_entity_poly.type
_entity_poly.pdbx_seq_one_letter_code
_entity_poly.pdbx_strand_id
1 'polypeptide(L)'
;MTKQAIPAGVFAIALSAGAAFAQQAAYTWTGPGVNVRGASKCPGYKMTINVTVEGTAVKGQFQQEGREQRQFETTLGQGGAFKTVAKLGQGNTIDVVGTINASGSKIMLDGYCKFEGPLTKKS
;
A
#
# COMPACT_ATOMS: atom_id res chain seq x y z
N MET A 1 11.70 25.04 38.29
CA MET A 1 12.15 24.87 38.17
C MET A 1 12.07 24.51 37.84
N THR A 2 11.89 24.58 37.60
CA THR A 2 12.11 24.33 37.15
C THR A 2 11.74 23.89 36.58
N LYS A 3 11.59 23.88 36.20
CA LYS A 3 11.64 23.47 35.66
C LYS A 3 11.41 23.17 34.95
N GLN A 4 11.18 23.18 34.70
CA GLN A 4 11.36 22.91 34.11
C GLN A 4 11.16 22.56 33.42
N ALA A 5 10.95 22.89 33.42
CA ALA A 5 11.20 22.60 32.82
C ALA A 5 10.86 22.21 32.19
N ILE A 6 10.59 22.12 31.95
CA ILE A 6 10.73 21.73 31.35
C ILE A 6 10.51 21.39 30.69
N PRO A 7 10.36 21.47 30.56
CA PRO A 7 10.49 21.11 29.89
C PRO A 7 10.25 20.65 29.30
N ALA A 8 10.16 20.84 29.10
CA ALA A 8 10.41 20.47 28.45
C ALA A 8 10.16 19.98 27.85
N GLY A 9 9.83 19.97 27.66
CA GLY A 9 10.16 19.54 27.03
C GLY A 9 9.78 19.16 26.46
N VAL A 10 9.79 19.03 26.30
CA VAL A 10 10.00 18.62 25.76
C VAL A 10 9.58 18.16 25.43
N PHE A 11 9.36 18.09 25.23
CA PHE A 11 9.53 17.52 24.90
C PHE A 11 9.15 17.21 24.33
N ALA A 12 8.92 17.42 24.04
CA ALA A 12 9.02 17.10 23.51
C ALA A 12 8.68 16.78 22.83
N ILE A 13 8.64 16.90 22.47
CA ILE A 13 8.79 16.54 21.89
C ILE A 13 8.64 16.08 21.37
N ALA A 14 8.77 16.05 21.17
CA ALA A 14 9.11 15.50 20.78
C ALA A 14 8.62 14.89 20.54
N LEU A 15 8.53 14.82 20.49
CA LEU A 15 8.50 14.10 20.33
C LEU A 15 7.69 13.69 19.87
N SER A 16 7.58 13.61 20.26
CA SER A 16 6.49 13.20 19.49
C SER A 16 6.79 12.83 18.03
N ALA A 17 7.64 13.48 17.45
CA ALA A 17 8.03 13.18 16.08
C ALA A 17 8.53 11.77 15.94
N GLY A 18 9.16 11.26 16.95
CA GLY A 18 9.66 9.90 16.92
C GLY A 18 8.55 8.86 16.77
N ALA A 19 7.38 9.14 17.32
CA ALA A 19 6.28 8.20 17.23
C ALA A 19 5.82 8.00 15.79
N ALA A 20 5.90 9.05 14.97
CA ALA A 20 5.45 8.94 13.58
C ALA A 20 6.30 7.95 12.80
N PHE A 21 7.60 7.90 13.07
CA PHE A 21 8.47 6.98 12.35
C PHE A 21 8.19 5.53 12.73
N ALA A 22 7.81 5.29 13.98
CA ALA A 22 7.56 3.95 14.45
C ALA A 22 6.31 3.34 13.81
N GLN A 23 5.48 4.15 13.16
CA GLN A 23 4.23 3.69 12.58
C GLN A 23 4.29 3.38 11.09
N GLN A 24 5.47 3.49 10.51
CA GLN A 24 5.62 3.16 9.10
C GLN A 24 5.80 1.66 8.94
N ALA A 25 5.06 1.09 7.99
CA ALA A 25 5.15 -0.33 7.70
C ALA A 25 5.16 -0.54 6.18
N ALA A 26 5.89 -1.55 5.75
CA ALA A 26 6.02 -1.88 4.34
C ALA A 26 5.58 -3.30 4.08
N TYR A 27 4.89 -3.50 2.97
CA TYR A 27 4.31 -4.79 2.59
C TYR A 27 4.60 -5.07 1.13
N THR A 28 4.59 -6.35 0.75
CA THR A 28 4.83 -6.73 -0.64
C THR A 28 4.01 -7.96 -1.04
N TRP A 29 3.73 -8.05 -2.32
CA TRP A 29 3.15 -9.23 -2.93
C TRP A 29 3.71 -9.35 -4.34
N THR A 30 3.99 -10.58 -4.77
CA THR A 30 4.44 -10.87 -6.12
C THR A 30 3.74 -12.13 -6.58
N GLY A 31 3.24 -12.12 -7.79
CA GLY A 31 2.58 -13.30 -8.31
C GLY A 31 2.02 -13.10 -9.71
N PRO A 32 1.40 -14.15 -10.25
CA PRO A 32 0.83 -14.10 -11.60
C PRO A 32 -0.56 -13.48 -11.61
N GLY A 33 -0.99 -13.08 -12.80
CA GLY A 33 -2.34 -12.59 -12.99
C GLY A 33 -3.33 -13.72 -13.14
N VAL A 34 -4.60 -13.38 -13.01
CA VAL A 34 -5.72 -14.28 -13.21
C VAL A 34 -6.56 -13.74 -14.35
N ASN A 35 -7.01 -14.63 -15.24
CA ASN A 35 -7.84 -14.22 -16.36
C ASN A 35 -9.22 -13.79 -15.89
N VAL A 36 -9.65 -12.63 -16.34
CA VAL A 36 -10.99 -12.12 -16.08
C VAL A 36 -11.52 -11.49 -17.35
N ARG A 37 -12.83 -11.42 -17.46
CA ARG A 37 -13.50 -10.73 -18.57
C ARG A 37 -12.97 -11.14 -19.95
N GLY A 38 -12.72 -12.44 -20.15
CA GLY A 38 -12.31 -12.93 -21.45
C GLY A 38 -10.81 -12.86 -21.73
N ALA A 39 -10.03 -12.33 -20.81
CA ALA A 39 -8.57 -12.34 -20.97
C ALA A 39 -8.08 -13.79 -20.92
N SER A 40 -6.97 -14.08 -21.61
CA SER A 40 -6.45 -15.44 -21.67
C SER A 40 -4.97 -15.56 -21.41
N LYS A 41 -4.25 -14.43 -21.21
CA LYS A 41 -2.81 -14.45 -21.06
C LYS A 41 -2.32 -14.02 -19.70
N CYS A 42 -3.24 -13.75 -18.77
CA CYS A 42 -2.89 -13.18 -17.48
C CYS A 42 -1.94 -14.05 -16.63
N PRO A 43 -2.05 -15.39 -16.64
CA PRO A 43 -1.10 -16.19 -15.86
C PRO A 43 0.35 -16.04 -16.29
N GLY A 44 0.59 -15.55 -17.49
CA GLY A 44 1.97 -15.29 -17.96
C GLY A 44 2.52 -13.94 -17.54
N TYR A 45 1.71 -13.10 -16.92
CA TYR A 45 2.15 -11.80 -16.46
C TYR A 45 2.46 -11.87 -14.98
N LYS A 46 3.61 -11.32 -14.59
CA LYS A 46 4.03 -11.32 -13.20
C LYS A 46 3.99 -9.89 -12.68
N MET A 47 3.36 -9.71 -11.55
CA MET A 47 3.18 -8.39 -10.94
C MET A 47 3.85 -8.36 -9.58
N THR A 48 4.55 -7.26 -9.29
CA THR A 48 5.07 -7.00 -7.95
C THR A 48 4.38 -5.77 -7.43
N ILE A 49 3.86 -5.85 -6.21
CA ILE A 49 3.16 -4.76 -5.56
C ILE A 49 3.85 -4.47 -4.25
N ASN A 50 4.20 -3.20 -4.02
CA ASN A 50 4.78 -2.75 -2.76
C ASN A 50 3.90 -1.67 -2.18
N VAL A 51 3.57 -1.80 -0.90
CA VAL A 51 2.67 -0.88 -0.22
C VAL A 51 3.35 -0.39 1.05
N THR A 52 3.31 0.91 1.27
CA THR A 52 3.82 1.51 2.50
C THR A 52 2.66 2.21 3.19
N VAL A 53 2.55 1.99 4.50
CA VAL A 53 1.52 2.62 5.32
C VAL A 53 2.21 3.46 6.38
N GLU A 54 1.81 4.72 6.49
CA GLU A 54 2.30 5.62 7.51
C GLU A 54 1.09 6.29 8.15
N GLY A 55 0.79 5.91 9.40
CA GLY A 55 -0.46 6.32 10.01
C GLY A 55 -1.62 5.71 9.24
N THR A 56 -2.46 6.55 8.64
CA THR A 56 -3.54 6.09 7.76
C THR A 56 -3.24 6.28 6.29
N ALA A 57 -2.10 6.89 5.97
CA ALA A 57 -1.74 7.13 4.57
C ALA A 57 -1.21 5.86 3.93
N VAL A 58 -1.70 5.54 2.74
CA VAL A 58 -1.29 4.35 2.00
C VAL A 58 -0.68 4.80 0.68
N LYS A 59 0.55 4.38 0.42
CA LYS A 59 1.23 4.64 -0.84
C LYS A 59 1.65 3.32 -1.43
N GLY A 60 1.31 3.09 -2.67
CA GLY A 60 1.63 1.85 -3.33
C GLY A 60 2.34 2.05 -4.65
N GLN A 61 3.10 1.05 -5.01
CA GLN A 61 3.75 0.98 -6.30
C GLN A 61 3.52 -0.42 -6.84
N PHE A 62 3.29 -0.53 -8.12
CA PHE A 62 3.17 -1.84 -8.72
C PHE A 62 3.81 -1.83 -10.10
N GLN A 63 4.34 -2.98 -10.47
CA GLN A 63 5.01 -3.10 -11.76
C GLN A 63 4.82 -4.51 -12.30
N GLN A 64 4.24 -4.57 -13.48
CA GLN A 64 4.19 -5.83 -14.21
C GLN A 64 5.54 -6.00 -14.89
N GLU A 65 6.09 -7.21 -14.82
CA GLU A 65 7.39 -7.50 -15.39
C GLU A 65 7.44 -7.06 -16.85
N GLY A 66 8.46 -6.27 -17.20
CA GLY A 66 8.61 -5.75 -18.55
C GLY A 66 7.84 -4.47 -18.81
N ARG A 67 7.12 -3.95 -17.83
CA ARG A 67 6.32 -2.75 -18.00
C ARG A 67 6.77 -1.66 -17.05
N GLU A 68 6.21 -0.48 -17.24
CA GLU A 68 6.52 0.70 -16.46
C GLU A 68 5.90 0.60 -15.07
N GLN A 69 6.62 1.09 -14.06
CA GLN A 69 6.10 1.13 -12.70
C GLN A 69 4.97 2.16 -12.59
N ARG A 70 3.94 1.80 -11.83
CA ARG A 70 2.80 2.68 -11.57
C ARG A 70 2.63 2.86 -10.08
N GLN A 71 1.86 3.87 -9.69
CA GLN A 71 1.70 4.24 -8.30
C GLN A 71 0.24 4.50 -7.97
N PHE A 72 -0.08 4.38 -6.68
CA PHE A 72 -1.36 4.81 -6.17
C PHE A 72 -1.20 5.33 -4.75
N GLU A 73 -2.14 6.15 -4.33
CA GLU A 73 -2.19 6.69 -2.98
C GLU A 73 -3.63 6.71 -2.52
N THR A 74 -3.83 6.42 -1.25
CA THR A 74 -5.15 6.46 -0.66
C THR A 74 -5.01 6.49 0.86
N THR A 75 -6.10 6.29 1.56
CA THR A 75 -6.15 6.35 3.02
C THR A 75 -6.83 5.11 3.54
N LEU A 76 -6.35 4.56 4.65
CA LEU A 76 -7.02 3.45 5.31
C LEU A 76 -8.35 3.92 5.88
N GLY A 77 -9.38 3.15 5.63
CA GLY A 77 -10.68 3.38 6.20
C GLY A 77 -10.93 2.44 7.35
N GLN A 78 -12.20 2.26 7.66
CA GLN A 78 -12.64 1.42 8.75
C GLN A 78 -12.17 -0.02 8.53
N GLY A 79 -11.63 -0.64 9.58
CA GLY A 79 -11.14 -2.01 9.49
C GLY A 79 -9.87 -2.16 8.70
N GLY A 80 -9.19 -1.07 8.37
CA GLY A 80 -7.98 -1.09 7.56
C GLY A 80 -8.25 -1.24 6.07
N ALA A 81 -9.48 -1.04 5.63
CA ALA A 81 -9.83 -1.17 4.21
C ALA A 81 -9.37 0.05 3.43
N PHE A 82 -8.97 -0.17 2.18
CA PHE A 82 -8.66 0.94 1.29
C PHE A 82 -9.09 0.59 -0.13
N LYS A 83 -9.37 1.65 -0.89
CA LYS A 83 -9.84 1.50 -2.25
C LYS A 83 -9.47 2.74 -3.03
N THR A 84 -8.96 2.56 -4.23
CA THR A 84 -8.65 3.68 -5.10
C THR A 84 -8.55 3.18 -6.54
N VAL A 85 -8.21 4.10 -7.44
CA VAL A 85 -8.02 3.81 -8.85
C VAL A 85 -6.64 4.33 -9.23
N ALA A 86 -5.84 3.49 -9.86
CA ALA A 86 -4.52 3.88 -10.33
C ALA A 86 -4.56 4.11 -11.84
N LYS A 87 -3.75 5.06 -12.30
CA LYS A 87 -3.67 5.39 -13.71
C LYS A 87 -2.58 4.57 -14.39
N LEU A 88 -2.89 4.02 -15.56
CA LEU A 88 -1.95 3.21 -16.32
C LEU A 88 -1.42 3.92 -17.55
N GLY A 89 -1.83 5.19 -17.75
CA GLY A 89 -1.46 5.92 -18.94
C GLY A 89 -2.48 5.72 -20.06
N GLN A 90 -2.51 6.65 -21.02
CA GLN A 90 -3.39 6.58 -22.18
C GLN A 90 -4.87 6.45 -21.80
N GLY A 91 -5.25 7.02 -20.67
CA GLY A 91 -6.62 6.97 -20.23
C GLY A 91 -7.05 5.66 -19.54
N ASN A 92 -6.17 4.69 -19.46
CA ASN A 92 -6.48 3.43 -18.82
C ASN A 92 -6.31 3.52 -17.32
N THR A 93 -7.11 2.74 -16.58
CA THR A 93 -7.05 2.70 -15.12
C THR A 93 -7.16 1.27 -14.63
N ILE A 94 -6.82 1.08 -13.36
CA ILE A 94 -6.98 -0.20 -12.69
C ILE A 94 -7.52 0.06 -11.30
N ASP A 95 -8.45 -0.77 -10.86
CA ASP A 95 -9.01 -0.65 -9.52
C ASP A 95 -8.06 -1.28 -8.50
N VAL A 96 -7.89 -0.61 -7.37
CA VAL A 96 -7.02 -1.08 -6.29
C VAL A 96 -7.89 -1.21 -5.04
N VAL A 97 -7.93 -2.40 -4.46
CA VAL A 97 -8.72 -2.68 -3.26
C VAL A 97 -7.87 -3.53 -2.33
N GLY A 98 -7.91 -3.23 -1.05
CA GLY A 98 -7.17 -4.02 -0.11
C GLY A 98 -7.56 -3.78 1.32
N THR A 99 -6.93 -4.54 2.22
CA THR A 99 -7.05 -4.34 3.66
C THR A 99 -5.68 -4.54 4.29
N ILE A 100 -5.40 -3.74 5.30
CA ILE A 100 -4.18 -3.87 6.09
C ILE A 100 -4.60 -3.73 7.54
N ASN A 101 -4.57 -4.83 8.29
CA ASN A 101 -4.90 -4.80 9.70
C ASN A 101 -4.24 -5.98 10.41
N ALA A 102 -4.47 -6.10 11.71
CA ALA A 102 -3.80 -7.10 12.52
C ALA A 102 -4.23 -8.52 12.17
N SER A 103 -5.41 -8.70 11.57
CA SER A 103 -5.91 -10.01 11.18
C SER A 103 -5.26 -10.55 9.91
N GLY A 104 -4.63 -9.67 9.16
CA GLY A 104 -4.01 -10.04 7.89
C GLY A 104 -4.11 -8.90 6.91
N SER A 105 -3.33 -9.00 5.85
CA SER A 105 -3.31 -7.95 4.84
C SER A 105 -3.37 -8.57 3.46
N LYS A 106 -4.10 -7.92 2.57
CA LYS A 106 -4.25 -8.43 1.20
C LYS A 106 -4.51 -7.28 0.26
N ILE A 107 -4.27 -7.53 -1.03
CA ILE A 107 -4.48 -6.53 -2.06
C ILE A 107 -5.02 -7.19 -3.32
N MET A 108 -5.79 -6.42 -4.06
CA MET A 108 -6.29 -6.83 -5.38
C MET A 108 -6.17 -5.66 -6.32
N LEU A 109 -5.59 -5.91 -7.48
CA LEU A 109 -5.57 -5.00 -8.61
C LEU A 109 -6.47 -5.61 -9.67
N ASP A 110 -7.51 -4.90 -10.08
CA ASP A 110 -8.49 -5.42 -11.03
C ASP A 110 -8.56 -4.51 -12.25
N GLY A 111 -7.99 -4.98 -13.34
CA GLY A 111 -8.00 -4.29 -14.62
C GLY A 111 -8.21 -5.30 -15.73
N TYR A 112 -7.39 -5.22 -16.77
CA TYR A 112 -7.45 -6.22 -17.85
C TYR A 112 -7.24 -7.63 -17.29
N CYS A 113 -6.30 -7.75 -16.32
CA CYS A 113 -6.10 -8.95 -15.55
C CYS A 113 -6.38 -8.64 -14.09
N LYS A 114 -6.58 -9.68 -13.29
CA LYS A 114 -6.71 -9.52 -11.85
C LYS A 114 -5.44 -10.05 -11.17
N PHE A 115 -4.87 -9.25 -10.27
CA PHE A 115 -3.70 -9.65 -9.48
C PHE A 115 -4.11 -9.52 -8.02
N GLU A 116 -4.09 -10.64 -7.30
CA GLU A 116 -4.66 -10.67 -5.96
C GLU A 116 -3.88 -11.63 -5.08
N GLY A 117 -3.62 -11.23 -3.86
CA GLY A 117 -2.96 -12.11 -2.92
C GLY A 117 -2.70 -11.46 -1.57
N PRO A 118 -2.12 -12.24 -0.65
CA PRO A 118 -1.80 -11.71 0.66
C PRO A 118 -0.59 -10.77 0.58
N LEU A 119 -0.66 -9.70 1.35
CA LEU A 119 0.48 -8.79 1.49
C LEU A 119 1.33 -9.29 2.64
N THR A 120 2.62 -9.46 2.40
CA THR A 120 3.57 -9.88 3.40
C THR A 120 4.30 -8.67 3.94
N LYS A 121 4.33 -8.52 5.26
CA LYS A 121 5.01 -7.40 5.88
C LYS A 121 6.52 -7.56 5.74
N LYS A 122 7.19 -6.52 5.24
CA LYS A 122 8.63 -6.54 5.05
C LYS A 122 9.38 -5.97 6.24
N SER A 123 8.78 -5.03 6.93
CA SER A 123 9.45 -4.42 8.06
C SER A 123 8.48 -3.64 8.92
#